data_1aeb1b0abb3c04f054b0f4d312f21424
#
_entry.id   1aeb1b0abb3c04f054b0f4d312f21424
#
_cell.length_a   1.000
_cell.length_b   1.000
_cell.length_c   1.000
_cell.angle_alpha   90.00
_cell.angle_beta   90.00
_cell.angle_gamma   90.00
#
_symmetry.space_group_name_H-M   'P 1'
#
loop_
_entity.id
_entity.type
_entity.pdbx_description
1 polymer ?
#
loop_
_entity_poly.entity_id
_entity_poly.type
_entity_poly.pdbx_seq_one_letter_code
_entity_poly.pdbx_strand_id
1 'polypeptide(L)'
;MSHEIDHVRSFGTEPTLTRIALEIEWNNKDPFYDRDLENFKRLHADGAISVGIIVTRGKSLHENMRDLVKRFLEQHHISQLSELEEWRYNPTARQRAEIIKRTTRAKQPLSFHEAFTDKFVADKFGEATTHWRKLEDRVHRGVGNPCPLLLIGLPDSIVTFHEGKAALAEIEAMRRP
;
A
#
# COMPACT_ATOMS: atom_id res chain seq x y z
N MET A 1 8.61 21.28 -8.45
CA MET A 1 7.74 20.20 -8.97
C MET A 1 6.38 20.37 -8.33
N SER A 2 5.32 20.53 -9.12
CA SER A 2 3.96 20.49 -8.59
C SER A 2 3.63 19.03 -8.26
N HIS A 3 3.17 18.75 -7.05
CA HIS A 3 2.61 17.47 -6.67
C HIS A 3 1.11 17.53 -6.89
N GLU A 4 0.57 16.55 -7.58
CA GLU A 4 -0.87 16.40 -7.81
C GLU A 4 -1.45 15.59 -6.64
N ILE A 5 -2.56 16.08 -6.06
CA ILE A 5 -3.30 15.38 -5.01
C ILE A 5 -4.13 14.27 -5.65
N ASP A 6 -4.13 13.07 -5.09
CA ASP A 6 -4.87 11.92 -5.64
C ASP A 6 -6.37 12.24 -5.81
N HIS A 7 -6.99 12.84 -4.81
CA HIS A 7 -8.40 13.19 -4.85
C HIS A 7 -8.69 14.49 -4.11
N VAL A 8 -9.50 15.38 -4.74
CA VAL A 8 -10.03 16.58 -4.10
C VAL A 8 -11.55 16.63 -4.28
N ARG A 9 -12.27 16.93 -3.21
CA ARG A 9 -13.71 17.12 -3.26
C ARG A 9 -14.11 18.42 -2.56
N SER A 10 -15.02 19.18 -3.21
CA SER A 10 -15.58 20.41 -2.67
C SER A 10 -17.02 20.18 -2.19
N PHE A 11 -17.37 20.88 -1.10
CA PHE A 11 -18.72 20.87 -0.51
C PHE A 11 -19.15 22.32 -0.21
N GLY A 12 -20.43 22.63 -0.45
CA GLY A 12 -20.98 23.96 -0.25
C GLY A 12 -20.69 24.93 -1.41
N THR A 13 -20.97 26.20 -1.16
CA THR A 13 -20.74 27.32 -2.09
C THR A 13 -20.06 28.44 -1.34
N GLU A 14 -19.43 29.39 -2.06
CA GLU A 14 -18.87 30.57 -1.42
C GLU A 14 -19.94 31.33 -0.61
N PRO A 15 -19.60 31.85 0.60
CA PRO A 15 -18.26 31.86 1.25
C PRO A 15 -17.97 30.63 2.12
N THR A 16 -18.84 29.63 2.17
CA THR A 16 -18.73 28.43 3.05
C THR A 16 -18.14 27.22 2.33
N LEU A 17 -17.47 27.43 1.21
CA LEU A 17 -16.86 26.35 0.43
C LEU A 17 -15.79 25.60 1.25
N THR A 18 -16.03 24.30 1.45
CA THR A 18 -15.09 23.40 2.13
C THR A 18 -14.48 22.44 1.11
N ARG A 19 -13.17 22.27 1.14
CA ARG A 19 -12.45 21.31 0.29
C ARG A 19 -11.71 20.28 1.14
N ILE A 20 -11.84 19.03 0.74
CA ILE A 20 -11.14 17.89 1.35
C ILE A 20 -10.16 17.37 0.31
N ALA A 21 -8.91 17.17 0.73
CA ALA A 21 -7.86 16.54 -0.07
C ALA A 21 -7.55 15.15 0.50
N LEU A 22 -7.36 14.15 -0.35
CA LEU A 22 -7.09 12.77 0.04
C LEU A 22 -5.89 12.24 -0.75
N GLU A 23 -4.97 11.56 -0.03
CA GLU A 23 -3.83 10.81 -0.56
C GLU A 23 -3.93 9.34 -0.15
N ILE A 24 -3.60 8.43 -1.06
CA ILE A 24 -3.59 6.98 -0.83
C ILE A 24 -2.14 6.49 -0.86
N GLU A 25 -1.59 6.24 0.32
CA GLU A 25 -0.23 5.77 0.50
C GLU A 25 -0.19 4.26 0.80
N TRP A 26 -0.03 3.44 -0.25
CA TRP A 26 -0.15 1.99 -0.14
C TRP A 26 1.18 1.25 0.09
N ASN A 27 2.16 1.42 -0.79
CA ASN A 27 3.47 0.77 -0.72
C ASN A 27 4.61 1.67 -1.24
N ASN A 28 4.39 2.95 -1.24
CA ASN A 28 5.38 3.95 -1.57
C ASN A 28 6.51 3.96 -0.52
N LYS A 29 7.60 4.64 -0.80
CA LYS A 29 8.66 4.84 0.19
C LYS A 29 8.14 5.77 1.30
N ASP A 30 8.52 5.52 2.53
CA ASP A 30 8.01 6.25 3.70
C ASP A 30 8.21 7.78 3.68
N PRO A 31 9.25 8.39 3.01
CA PRO A 31 9.32 9.85 2.87
C PRO A 31 8.18 10.50 2.08
N PHE A 32 7.34 9.72 1.39
CA PHE A 32 6.16 10.28 0.73
C PHE A 32 5.16 10.87 1.73
N TYR A 33 5.06 10.33 2.94
CA TYR A 33 4.25 10.94 3.99
C TYR A 33 4.71 12.36 4.35
N ASP A 34 6.01 12.60 4.38
CA ASP A 34 6.53 13.93 4.68
C ASP A 34 6.12 14.93 3.59
N ARG A 35 6.18 14.51 2.32
CA ARG A 35 5.74 15.30 1.18
C ARG A 35 4.25 15.64 1.25
N ASP A 36 3.40 14.62 1.51
CA ASP A 36 1.94 14.78 1.48
C ASP A 36 1.46 15.62 2.66
N LEU A 37 1.99 15.37 3.85
CA LEU A 37 1.67 16.15 5.05
C LEU A 37 2.10 17.63 4.91
N GLU A 38 3.27 17.90 4.34
CA GLU A 38 3.72 19.27 4.08
C GLU A 38 2.88 19.95 2.97
N ASN A 39 2.42 19.19 1.96
CA ASN A 39 1.48 19.71 0.98
C ASN A 39 0.15 20.08 1.62
N PHE A 40 -0.43 19.23 2.47
CA PHE A 40 -1.67 19.53 3.18
C PHE A 40 -1.53 20.77 4.06
N LYS A 41 -0.44 20.88 4.79
CA LYS A 41 -0.12 22.07 5.60
C LYS A 41 -0.12 23.34 4.77
N ARG A 42 0.59 23.35 3.63
CA ARG A 42 0.66 24.51 2.74
C ARG A 42 -0.70 24.85 2.13
N LEU A 43 -1.41 23.87 1.57
CA LEU A 43 -2.71 24.08 0.97
C LEU A 43 -3.76 24.54 1.99
N HIS A 44 -3.67 24.07 3.23
CA HIS A 44 -4.52 24.54 4.32
C HIS A 44 -4.21 26.01 4.70
N ALA A 45 -2.94 26.37 4.81
CA ALA A 45 -2.52 27.73 5.09
C ALA A 45 -2.96 28.72 3.99
N ASP A 46 -2.96 28.28 2.73
CA ASP A 46 -3.46 29.04 1.58
C ASP A 46 -5.00 29.07 1.48
N GLY A 47 -5.71 28.42 2.40
CA GLY A 47 -7.18 28.29 2.35
C GLY A 47 -7.70 27.41 1.22
N ALA A 48 -6.82 26.68 0.53
CA ALA A 48 -7.18 25.82 -0.60
C ALA A 48 -7.88 24.51 -0.16
N ILE A 49 -7.57 24.01 1.03
CA ILE A 49 -8.24 22.84 1.63
C ILE A 49 -8.58 23.10 3.10
N SER A 50 -9.60 22.42 3.59
CA SER A 50 -10.02 22.47 4.99
C SER A 50 -9.51 21.27 5.80
N VAL A 51 -9.40 20.09 5.18
CA VAL A 51 -8.98 18.83 5.80
C VAL A 51 -8.13 18.03 4.83
N GLY A 52 -7.05 17.45 5.33
CA GLY A 52 -6.25 16.43 4.64
C GLY A 52 -6.64 15.03 5.12
N ILE A 53 -6.75 14.07 4.21
CA ILE A 53 -7.03 12.67 4.50
C ILE A 53 -5.88 11.81 3.97
N ILE A 54 -5.34 10.92 4.79
CA ILE A 54 -4.38 9.89 4.34
C ILE A 54 -4.98 8.53 4.60
N VAL A 55 -5.06 7.71 3.54
CA VAL A 55 -5.43 6.30 3.61
C VAL A 55 -4.18 5.45 3.43
N THR A 56 -3.92 4.54 4.33
CA THR A 56 -2.74 3.67 4.28
C THR A 56 -3.03 2.29 4.88
N ARG A 57 -2.06 1.38 4.79
CA ARG A 57 -2.12 0.08 5.47
C ARG A 57 -2.13 0.30 6.98
N GLY A 58 -3.21 -0.16 7.63
CA GLY A 58 -3.33 -0.18 9.07
C GLY A 58 -2.36 -1.19 9.73
N LYS A 59 -2.32 -1.18 11.05
CA LYS A 59 -1.41 -2.02 11.83
C LYS A 59 -1.61 -3.51 11.53
N SER A 60 -2.85 -4.02 11.64
CA SER A 60 -3.12 -5.44 11.41
C SER A 60 -2.82 -5.86 9.98
N LEU A 61 -3.14 -5.04 8.98
CA LEU A 61 -2.83 -5.34 7.58
C LEU A 61 -1.32 -5.39 7.32
N HIS A 62 -0.54 -4.49 7.95
CA HIS A 62 0.91 -4.52 7.83
C HIS A 62 1.52 -5.76 8.51
N GLU A 63 1.09 -6.07 9.71
CA GLU A 63 1.60 -7.19 10.50
C GLU A 63 1.24 -8.54 9.88
N ASN A 64 0.01 -8.70 9.36
CA ASN A 64 -0.50 -9.95 8.79
C ASN A 64 -0.25 -10.11 7.28
N MET A 65 0.50 -9.19 6.65
CA MET A 65 0.73 -9.22 5.20
C MET A 65 1.36 -10.53 4.72
N ARG A 66 2.26 -11.13 5.49
CA ARG A 66 2.88 -12.41 5.15
C ARG A 66 1.86 -13.55 5.13
N ASP A 67 1.02 -13.62 6.14
CA ASP A 67 -0.01 -14.67 6.23
C ASP A 67 -1.05 -14.52 5.13
N LEU A 68 -1.40 -13.29 4.78
CA LEU A 68 -2.30 -13.02 3.65
C LEU A 68 -1.70 -13.50 2.32
N VAL A 69 -0.43 -13.18 2.05
CA VAL A 69 0.24 -13.64 0.82
C VAL A 69 0.37 -15.16 0.80
N LYS A 70 0.73 -15.78 1.92
CA LYS A 70 0.83 -17.24 2.02
C LYS A 70 -0.51 -17.92 1.77
N ARG A 71 -1.59 -17.43 2.40
CA ARG A 71 -2.95 -17.93 2.17
C ARG A 71 -3.37 -17.82 0.70
N PHE A 72 -3.04 -16.71 0.02
CA PHE A 72 -3.29 -16.57 -1.41
C PHE A 72 -2.60 -17.67 -2.22
N LEU A 73 -1.32 -17.94 -1.98
CA LEU A 73 -0.58 -18.99 -2.67
C LEU A 73 -1.19 -20.37 -2.41
N GLU A 74 -1.57 -20.66 -1.17
CA GLU A 74 -2.19 -21.92 -0.77
C GLU A 74 -3.57 -22.12 -1.41
N GLN A 75 -4.41 -21.10 -1.37
CA GLN A 75 -5.77 -21.16 -1.95
C GLN A 75 -5.76 -21.37 -3.46
N HIS A 76 -4.77 -20.80 -4.15
CA HIS A 76 -4.65 -20.92 -5.61
C HIS A 76 -3.66 -22.01 -6.05
N HIS A 77 -3.20 -22.85 -5.11
CA HIS A 77 -2.29 -23.97 -5.38
C HIS A 77 -1.00 -23.56 -6.12
N ILE A 78 -0.50 -22.35 -5.84
CA ILE A 78 0.71 -21.80 -6.46
C ILE A 78 1.93 -22.35 -5.74
N SER A 79 2.69 -23.23 -6.37
CA SER A 79 3.83 -23.94 -5.80
C SER A 79 5.18 -23.60 -6.46
N GLN A 80 5.15 -22.83 -7.56
CA GLN A 80 6.35 -22.45 -8.31
C GLN A 80 6.19 -21.12 -9.04
N LEU A 81 7.32 -20.51 -9.43
CA LEU A 81 7.35 -19.18 -10.01
C LEU A 81 6.60 -19.04 -11.34
N SER A 82 6.56 -20.10 -12.16
CA SER A 82 5.85 -20.09 -13.45
C SER A 82 4.34 -19.91 -13.30
N GLU A 83 3.76 -20.42 -12.22
CA GLU A 83 2.32 -20.32 -11.96
C GLU A 83 1.89 -18.89 -11.62
N LEU A 84 2.81 -18.05 -11.16
CA LEU A 84 2.55 -16.63 -10.88
C LEU A 84 2.31 -15.80 -12.16
N GLU A 85 2.80 -16.25 -13.30
CA GLU A 85 2.62 -15.54 -14.59
C GLU A 85 1.14 -15.49 -14.98
N GLU A 86 0.37 -16.50 -14.62
CA GLU A 86 -1.07 -16.53 -14.82
C GLU A 86 -1.81 -15.44 -14.01
N TRP A 87 -1.20 -15.04 -12.89
CA TRP A 87 -1.65 -13.94 -12.03
C TRP A 87 -1.00 -12.60 -12.41
N ARG A 88 -0.37 -12.53 -13.61
CA ARG A 88 0.31 -11.34 -14.13
C ARG A 88 1.40 -10.81 -13.20
N TYR A 89 1.91 -11.66 -12.34
CA TYR A 89 3.08 -11.33 -11.53
C TYR A 89 4.33 -11.97 -12.11
N ASN A 90 5.26 -11.13 -12.54
CA ASN A 90 6.52 -11.56 -13.12
C ASN A 90 7.69 -11.04 -12.25
N PRO A 91 8.25 -11.88 -11.36
CA PRO A 91 9.37 -11.49 -10.53
C PRO A 91 10.58 -11.11 -11.37
N THR A 92 11.32 -10.09 -10.93
CA THR A 92 12.60 -9.73 -11.56
C THR A 92 13.62 -10.88 -11.48
N ALA A 93 14.64 -10.88 -12.33
CA ALA A 93 15.71 -11.88 -12.30
C ALA A 93 16.36 -12.00 -10.91
N ARG A 94 16.57 -10.88 -10.22
CA ARG A 94 17.09 -10.84 -8.86
C ARG A 94 16.15 -11.51 -7.83
N GLN A 95 14.85 -11.25 -7.93
CA GLN A 95 13.85 -11.87 -7.05
C GLN A 95 13.78 -13.37 -7.27
N ARG A 96 13.76 -13.81 -8.55
CA ARG A 96 13.78 -15.25 -8.92
C ARG A 96 14.99 -15.95 -8.33
N ALA A 97 16.18 -15.38 -8.54
CA ALA A 97 17.44 -15.95 -8.03
C ALA A 97 17.43 -16.08 -6.51
N GLU A 98 16.94 -15.08 -5.79
CA GLU A 98 16.90 -15.11 -4.33
C GLU A 98 15.88 -16.13 -3.80
N ILE A 99 14.71 -16.28 -4.44
CA ILE A 99 13.71 -17.28 -4.08
C ILE A 99 14.29 -18.69 -4.30
N ILE A 100 14.87 -18.95 -5.48
CA ILE A 100 15.50 -20.25 -5.80
C ILE A 100 16.61 -20.55 -4.79
N LYS A 101 17.49 -19.61 -4.51
CA LYS A 101 18.55 -19.79 -3.52
C LYS A 101 18.02 -20.21 -2.15
N ARG A 102 16.89 -19.64 -1.70
CA ARG A 102 16.29 -19.98 -0.39
C ARG A 102 15.65 -21.36 -0.37
N THR A 103 15.05 -21.78 -1.50
CA THR A 103 14.40 -23.11 -1.61
C THR A 103 15.40 -24.24 -1.83
N THR A 104 16.61 -23.94 -2.38
CA THR A 104 17.63 -24.96 -2.72
C THR A 104 18.83 -24.99 -1.77
N ARG A 105 18.86 -24.16 -0.74
CA ARG A 105 19.99 -24.13 0.20
C ARG A 105 20.15 -25.46 0.92
N ALA A 106 21.41 -25.85 1.14
CA ALA A 106 21.74 -27.17 1.72
C ALA A 106 21.30 -27.34 3.19
N LYS A 107 21.26 -26.25 3.95
CA LYS A 107 20.81 -26.25 5.35
C LYS A 107 19.49 -25.48 5.46
N GLN A 108 18.46 -26.15 6.01
CA GLN A 108 17.12 -25.58 6.25
C GLN A 108 16.52 -24.91 4.98
N PRO A 109 16.29 -25.66 3.90
CA PRO A 109 15.61 -25.10 2.74
C PRO A 109 14.22 -24.62 3.16
N LEU A 110 13.82 -23.45 2.64
CA LEU A 110 12.46 -22.95 2.83
C LEU A 110 11.52 -23.59 1.80
N SER A 111 10.27 -23.75 2.16
CA SER A 111 9.23 -24.02 1.16
C SER A 111 9.15 -22.89 0.14
N PHE A 112 8.56 -23.17 -1.03
CA PHE A 112 8.32 -22.10 -2.03
C PHE A 112 7.45 -20.99 -1.44
N HIS A 113 6.38 -21.33 -0.71
CA HIS A 113 5.49 -20.35 -0.08
C HIS A 113 6.23 -19.43 0.87
N GLU A 114 7.08 -19.97 1.74
CA GLU A 114 7.89 -19.15 2.66
C GLU A 114 8.90 -18.27 1.94
N ALA A 115 9.66 -18.85 1.00
CA ALA A 115 10.70 -18.13 0.28
C ALA A 115 10.12 -16.99 -0.58
N PHE A 116 9.01 -17.26 -1.27
CA PHE A 116 8.31 -16.27 -2.07
C PHE A 116 7.68 -15.18 -1.19
N THR A 117 6.90 -15.57 -0.19
CA THR A 117 6.21 -14.64 0.71
C THR A 117 7.17 -13.68 1.36
N ASP A 118 8.26 -14.20 1.94
CA ASP A 118 9.28 -13.37 2.58
C ASP A 118 9.90 -12.37 1.61
N LYS A 119 10.24 -12.82 0.41
CA LYS A 119 10.84 -11.95 -0.60
C LYS A 119 9.86 -10.90 -1.11
N PHE A 120 8.65 -11.31 -1.43
CA PHE A 120 7.60 -10.43 -1.94
C PHE A 120 7.22 -9.35 -0.93
N VAL A 121 6.96 -9.74 0.32
CA VAL A 121 6.56 -8.79 1.37
C VAL A 121 7.71 -7.85 1.71
N ALA A 122 8.94 -8.34 1.82
CA ALA A 122 10.09 -7.47 2.07
C ALA A 122 10.31 -6.43 0.96
N ASP A 123 10.10 -6.80 -0.31
CA ASP A 123 10.30 -5.89 -1.45
C ASP A 123 9.16 -4.89 -1.63
N LYS A 124 7.91 -5.31 -1.40
CA LYS A 124 6.73 -4.52 -1.70
C LYS A 124 6.12 -3.81 -0.50
N PHE A 125 6.25 -4.40 0.68
CA PHE A 125 5.57 -3.98 1.90
C PHE A 125 6.50 -3.93 3.12
N GLY A 126 7.81 -3.90 2.90
CA GLY A 126 8.81 -3.87 3.97
C GLY A 126 8.81 -2.56 4.76
N GLU A 127 9.62 -2.53 5.82
CA GLU A 127 9.71 -1.41 6.78
C GLU A 127 10.05 -0.04 6.16
N ALA A 128 10.66 -0.01 4.97
CA ALA A 128 10.97 1.23 4.26
C ALA A 128 9.79 1.79 3.44
N THR A 129 8.61 1.16 3.53
CA THR A 129 7.41 1.59 2.81
C THR A 129 6.39 2.24 3.73
N THR A 130 5.40 2.91 3.13
CA THR A 130 4.30 3.55 3.85
C THR A 130 3.43 2.52 4.59
N HIS A 131 3.19 2.74 5.86
CA HIS A 131 2.26 1.99 6.73
C HIS A 131 1.94 2.80 7.99
N TRP A 132 0.91 2.38 8.74
CA TRP A 132 0.32 3.13 9.86
C TRP A 132 1.34 3.68 10.85
N ARG A 133 2.25 2.86 11.37
CA ARG A 133 3.22 3.29 12.39
C ARG A 133 4.12 4.42 11.90
N LYS A 134 4.50 4.41 10.63
CA LYS A 134 5.31 5.48 10.03
C LYS A 134 4.54 6.79 9.89
N LEU A 135 3.26 6.71 9.57
CA LEU A 135 2.38 7.88 9.51
C LEU A 135 2.14 8.47 10.91
N GLU A 136 1.77 7.61 11.85
CA GLU A 136 1.52 7.96 13.24
C GLU A 136 2.71 8.69 13.87
N ASP A 137 3.93 8.17 13.69
CA ASP A 137 5.17 8.77 14.17
C ASP A 137 5.39 10.19 13.61
N ARG A 138 5.08 10.44 12.35
CA ARG A 138 5.19 11.78 11.74
C ARG A 138 4.19 12.77 12.31
N VAL A 139 2.95 12.35 12.43
CA VAL A 139 1.87 13.20 12.98
C VAL A 139 2.14 13.53 14.44
N HIS A 140 2.61 12.59 15.25
CA HIS A 140 3.03 12.84 16.63
C HIS A 140 4.16 13.87 16.74
N ARG A 141 5.04 13.92 15.76
CA ARG A 141 6.10 14.95 15.68
C ARG A 141 5.60 16.29 15.13
N GLY A 142 4.33 16.42 14.80
CA GLY A 142 3.71 17.64 14.32
C GLY A 142 3.88 17.90 12.82
N VAL A 143 4.31 16.92 12.06
CA VAL A 143 4.37 17.05 10.58
C VAL A 143 2.94 17.18 10.06
N GLY A 144 2.69 18.19 9.22
CA GLY A 144 1.36 18.52 8.70
C GLY A 144 0.59 19.58 9.49
N ASN A 145 1.00 19.89 10.73
CA ASN A 145 0.36 20.95 11.50
C ASN A 145 0.49 22.32 10.80
N PRO A 146 -0.55 23.18 10.81
CA PRO A 146 -1.81 23.08 11.55
C PRO A 146 -3.00 22.50 10.75
N CYS A 147 -2.76 21.83 9.62
CA CYS A 147 -3.85 21.24 8.82
C CYS A 147 -4.61 20.17 9.64
N PRO A 148 -5.94 20.23 9.77
CA PRO A 148 -6.72 19.13 10.31
C PRO A 148 -6.54 17.87 9.47
N LEU A 149 -6.27 16.72 10.10
CA LEU A 149 -5.97 15.47 9.44
C LEU A 149 -6.94 14.37 9.86
N LEU A 150 -7.46 13.62 8.87
CA LEU A 150 -8.13 12.34 9.09
C LEU A 150 -7.22 11.23 8.57
N LEU A 151 -6.82 10.32 9.46
CA LEU A 151 -5.96 9.20 9.13
C LEU A 151 -6.77 7.91 9.11
N ILE A 152 -6.70 7.15 8.02
CA ILE A 152 -7.44 5.92 7.82
C ILE A 152 -6.46 4.77 7.61
N GLY A 153 -6.36 3.89 8.60
CA GLY A 153 -5.58 2.66 8.53
C GLY A 153 -6.47 1.48 8.11
N LEU A 154 -6.26 0.95 6.91
CA LEU A 154 -7.02 -0.20 6.41
C LEU A 154 -6.63 -1.48 7.15
N PRO A 155 -7.58 -2.20 7.80
CA PRO A 155 -7.30 -3.44 8.51
C PRO A 155 -7.12 -4.63 7.56
N ASP A 156 -6.56 -5.73 8.05
CA ASP A 156 -6.42 -6.98 7.29
C ASP A 156 -7.77 -7.62 6.92
N SER A 157 -8.81 -7.35 7.69
CA SER A 157 -10.17 -7.81 7.40
C SER A 157 -10.80 -7.24 6.13
N ILE A 158 -10.21 -6.16 5.55
CA ILE A 158 -10.66 -5.62 4.27
C ILE A 158 -10.20 -6.48 3.07
N VAL A 159 -9.20 -7.36 3.29
CA VAL A 159 -8.65 -8.18 2.21
C VAL A 159 -9.62 -9.31 1.87
N THR A 160 -10.07 -9.34 0.63
CA THR A 160 -10.85 -10.42 0.07
C THR A 160 -10.03 -11.18 -0.97
N PHE A 161 -10.12 -12.50 -0.96
CA PHE A 161 -9.51 -13.34 -1.99
C PHE A 161 -10.59 -13.67 -3.02
N HIS A 162 -10.37 -13.23 -4.26
CA HIS A 162 -11.25 -13.56 -5.36
C HIS A 162 -10.93 -14.96 -5.88
N GLU A 163 -11.96 -15.71 -6.20
CA GLU A 163 -11.82 -17.03 -6.83
C GLU A 163 -11.60 -16.85 -8.34
N GLY A 164 -10.41 -17.26 -8.78
CA GLY A 164 -10.09 -17.45 -10.21
C GLY A 164 -9.72 -16.19 -11.00
N LYS A 165 -9.34 -16.46 -12.25
CA LYS A 165 -8.81 -15.47 -13.21
C LYS A 165 -9.85 -14.42 -13.67
N ALA A 166 -11.14 -14.70 -13.52
CA ALA A 166 -12.21 -13.75 -13.83
C ALA A 166 -12.09 -12.43 -13.05
N ALA A 167 -11.64 -12.52 -11.79
CA ALA A 167 -11.44 -11.34 -10.95
C ALA A 167 -10.36 -10.38 -11.49
N LEU A 168 -9.34 -10.88 -12.20
CA LEU A 168 -8.34 -10.03 -12.83
C LEU A 168 -8.95 -9.15 -13.93
N ALA A 169 -9.90 -9.69 -14.69
CA ALA A 169 -10.59 -8.94 -15.75
C ALA A 169 -11.52 -7.85 -15.15
N GLU A 170 -12.18 -8.15 -14.04
CA GLU A 170 -13.02 -7.18 -13.31
C GLU A 170 -12.17 -6.04 -12.73
N ILE A 171 -11.05 -6.36 -12.10
CA ILE A 171 -10.11 -5.36 -11.56
C ILE A 171 -9.57 -4.46 -12.67
N GLU A 172 -9.29 -5.01 -13.85
CA GLU A 172 -8.85 -4.22 -15.00
C GLU A 172 -9.95 -3.34 -15.58
N ALA A 173 -11.18 -3.83 -15.60
CA ALA A 173 -12.33 -3.02 -16.03
C ALA A 173 -12.54 -1.81 -15.11
N MET A 174 -12.32 -1.98 -13.80
CA MET A 174 -12.41 -0.88 -12.81
C MET A 174 -11.27 0.13 -12.90
N ARG A 175 -10.12 -0.23 -13.51
CA ARG A 175 -8.95 0.65 -13.67
C ARG A 175 -8.94 1.48 -14.94
N ARG A 176 -9.89 1.26 -15.83
CA ARG A 176 -10.04 2.10 -17.04
C ARG A 176 -10.81 3.36 -16.65
N PRO A 177 -10.23 4.55 -16.90
CA PRO A 177 -10.88 5.83 -16.62
C PRO A 177 -12.16 6.02 -17.45
#